data_70c3560c79af5d868dacea50ba524937
#
_entry.id   70c3560c79af5d868dacea50ba524937
#
_cell.length_a   1.000
_cell.length_b   1.000
_cell.length_c   1.000
_cell.angle_alpha   90.00
_cell.angle_beta   90.00
_cell.angle_gamma   90.00
#
_symmetry.space_group_name_H-M   'P 1'
#
loop_
_entity.id
_entity.type
_entity.pdbx_description
1 polymer ?
#
loop_
_entity_poly.entity_id
_entity_poly.type
_entity_poly.pdbx_seq_one_letter_code
_entity_poly.pdbx_strand_id
1 'polypeptide(L)'
;MTPKIIYIEGNIGTGKSTFLKNLDKSELKQRYKYEVIYEPVDEWQQEGILEKFYSDPVKYCYLFQSYCLFSRFRLLKRIDKRDDLDFVFIERSIFSDKYVFADGCKKLDQLEDIEYKLYNNWFNHFRGIHTIYHYHIYLRLDPEICLQRVNKRNRDEESGLSLDYLRLLHNQHEKWSKDNDKFIKICDNRKMIDAEDFLKDVNDY
;
A
#
# COMPACT_ATOMS: atom_id res chain seq x y z
N MET A 1 22.68 -11.55 -1.57
CA MET A 1 22.35 -10.42 -0.65
C MET A 1 20.82 -10.37 -0.53
N THR A 2 20.29 -10.03 0.63
CA THR A 2 18.84 -9.84 0.77
C THR A 2 18.43 -8.60 -0.05
N PRO A 3 17.38 -8.65 -0.90
CA PRO A 3 16.96 -7.52 -1.71
C PRO A 3 16.50 -6.33 -0.85
N LYS A 4 16.67 -5.12 -1.36
CA LYS A 4 16.04 -3.93 -0.77
C LYS A 4 14.55 -3.93 -1.13
N ILE A 5 13.67 -3.80 -0.14
CA ILE A 5 12.23 -3.67 -0.38
C ILE A 5 11.86 -2.19 -0.50
N ILE A 6 11.16 -1.85 -1.57
CA ILE A 6 10.64 -0.52 -1.83
C ILE A 6 9.11 -0.58 -1.90
N TYR A 7 8.45 -0.04 -0.89
CA TYR A 7 7.00 0.07 -0.86
C TYR A 7 6.53 1.31 -1.60
N ILE A 8 5.59 1.14 -2.51
CA ILE A 8 4.92 2.24 -3.23
C ILE A 8 3.61 2.54 -2.51
N GLU A 9 3.63 3.63 -1.77
CA GLU A 9 2.52 4.08 -0.93
C GLU A 9 1.71 5.19 -1.59
N GLY A 10 0.50 5.41 -1.11
CA GLY A 10 -0.37 6.48 -1.60
C GLY A 10 -1.85 6.12 -1.54
N ASN A 11 -2.71 7.12 -1.67
CA ASN A 11 -4.15 6.99 -1.57
C ASN A 11 -4.75 6.04 -2.64
N ILE A 12 -6.03 5.70 -2.51
CA ILE A 12 -6.79 5.03 -3.57
C ILE A 12 -6.86 6.01 -4.76
N GLY A 13 -6.62 5.51 -5.97
CA GLY A 13 -6.65 6.36 -7.18
C GLY A 13 -5.38 7.17 -7.47
N THR A 14 -4.31 7.11 -6.65
CA THR A 14 -3.05 7.84 -6.93
C THR A 14 -2.27 7.34 -8.13
N GLY A 15 -2.56 6.13 -8.64
CA GLY A 15 -1.87 5.55 -9.81
C GLY A 15 -0.68 4.64 -9.46
N LYS A 16 -0.59 4.12 -8.24
CA LYS A 16 0.46 3.17 -7.81
C LYS A 16 0.63 1.98 -8.76
N SER A 17 -0.47 1.27 -9.05
CA SER A 17 -0.44 0.11 -9.96
C SER A 17 -0.01 0.49 -11.37
N THR A 18 -0.37 1.70 -11.85
CA THR A 18 0.09 2.21 -13.16
C THR A 18 1.58 2.48 -13.15
N PHE A 19 2.08 3.13 -12.10
CA PHE A 19 3.51 3.36 -11.92
C PHE A 19 4.29 2.03 -11.90
N LEU A 20 3.84 1.06 -11.13
CA LEU A 20 4.47 -0.26 -11.03
C LEU A 20 4.42 -1.03 -12.36
N LYS A 21 3.32 -0.93 -13.12
CA LYS A 21 3.23 -1.52 -14.48
C LYS A 21 4.22 -0.90 -15.46
N ASN A 22 4.46 0.41 -15.37
CA ASN A 22 5.44 1.09 -16.20
C ASN A 22 6.86 0.69 -15.78
N LEU A 23 7.14 0.63 -14.49
CA LEU A 23 8.40 0.15 -13.95
C LEU A 23 8.68 -1.29 -14.43
N ASP A 24 7.70 -2.17 -14.35
CA ASP A 24 7.83 -3.58 -14.75
C ASP A 24 8.14 -3.77 -16.23
N LYS A 25 7.75 -2.81 -17.09
CA LYS A 25 7.99 -2.80 -18.54
C LYS A 25 9.22 -1.98 -18.93
N SER A 26 9.88 -1.30 -18.00
CA SER A 26 11.00 -0.42 -18.31
C SER A 26 12.27 -1.20 -18.65
N GLU A 27 13.17 -0.54 -19.37
CA GLU A 27 14.49 -1.10 -19.73
C GLU A 27 15.42 -1.23 -18.50
N LEU A 28 15.00 -0.74 -17.33
CA LEU A 28 15.75 -0.84 -16.09
C LEU A 28 16.00 -2.29 -15.66
N LYS A 29 15.17 -3.24 -16.12
CA LYS A 29 15.40 -4.68 -15.94
C LYS A 29 16.69 -5.18 -16.60
N GLN A 30 17.26 -4.43 -17.52
CA GLN A 30 18.57 -4.75 -18.13
C GLN A 30 19.74 -4.39 -17.20
N ARG A 31 19.51 -3.43 -16.25
CA ARG A 31 20.53 -2.94 -15.32
C ARG A 31 20.40 -3.55 -13.91
N TYR A 32 19.17 -3.82 -13.47
CA TYR A 32 18.84 -4.25 -12.11
C TYR A 32 17.97 -5.49 -12.14
N LYS A 33 18.24 -6.42 -11.25
CA LYS A 33 17.39 -7.59 -11.01
C LYS A 33 16.32 -7.23 -10.00
N TYR A 34 15.09 -7.05 -10.43
CA TYR A 34 13.99 -6.73 -9.52
C TYR A 34 12.69 -7.46 -9.87
N GLU A 35 11.85 -7.58 -8.85
CA GLU A 35 10.48 -8.08 -8.95
C GLU A 35 9.50 -6.99 -8.56
N VAL A 36 8.33 -6.98 -9.23
CA VAL A 36 7.20 -6.10 -8.90
C VAL A 36 6.06 -6.94 -8.35
N ILE A 37 5.59 -6.59 -7.15
CA ILE A 37 4.50 -7.29 -6.48
C ILE A 37 3.34 -6.31 -6.32
N TYR A 38 2.20 -6.66 -6.90
CA TYR A 38 0.97 -5.88 -6.83
C TYR A 38 0.17 -6.22 -5.58
N GLU A 39 -0.68 -5.29 -5.19
CA GLU A 39 -1.69 -5.49 -4.15
C GLU A 39 -2.61 -6.68 -4.53
N PRO A 40 -2.87 -7.64 -3.63
CA PRO A 40 -3.63 -8.85 -3.97
C PRO A 40 -5.15 -8.60 -4.00
N VAL A 41 -5.57 -7.56 -4.74
CA VAL A 41 -6.99 -7.15 -4.84
C VAL A 41 -7.84 -8.25 -5.46
N ASP A 42 -7.32 -8.94 -6.47
CA ASP A 42 -8.05 -10.04 -7.14
C ASP A 42 -8.36 -11.18 -6.17
N GLU A 43 -7.44 -11.49 -5.23
CA GLU A 43 -7.68 -12.47 -4.17
C GLU A 43 -8.81 -11.98 -3.24
N TRP A 44 -8.79 -10.70 -2.83
CA TRP A 44 -9.81 -10.14 -1.95
C TRP A 44 -11.20 -10.09 -2.61
N GLN A 45 -11.25 -9.90 -3.93
CA GLN A 45 -12.49 -9.98 -4.72
C GLN A 45 -13.00 -11.42 -4.81
N GLN A 46 -12.13 -12.38 -5.14
CA GLN A 46 -12.49 -13.81 -5.24
C GLN A 46 -13.02 -14.37 -3.92
N GLU A 47 -12.45 -13.95 -2.79
CA GLU A 47 -12.93 -14.31 -1.46
C GLU A 47 -14.20 -13.53 -1.04
N GLY A 48 -14.63 -12.54 -1.83
CA GLY A 48 -15.79 -11.70 -1.57
C GLY A 48 -15.66 -10.77 -0.37
N ILE A 49 -14.44 -10.65 0.21
CA ILE A 49 -14.24 -9.87 1.43
C ILE A 49 -14.21 -8.37 1.16
N LEU A 50 -13.73 -7.97 -0.03
CA LEU A 50 -13.68 -6.58 -0.44
C LEU A 50 -15.09 -6.00 -0.63
N GLU A 51 -15.98 -6.73 -1.31
CA GLU A 51 -17.39 -6.37 -1.48
C GLU A 51 -18.11 -6.25 -0.12
N LYS A 52 -17.91 -7.23 0.76
CA LYS A 52 -18.49 -7.20 2.11
C LYS A 52 -18.05 -5.98 2.90
N PHE A 53 -16.76 -5.63 2.86
CA PHE A 53 -16.25 -4.46 3.55
C PHE A 53 -16.92 -3.17 3.04
N TYR A 54 -17.04 -2.98 1.73
CA TYR A 54 -17.67 -1.78 1.20
C TYR A 54 -19.20 -1.74 1.41
N SER A 55 -19.87 -2.90 1.50
CA SER A 55 -21.32 -2.96 1.76
C SER A 55 -21.69 -2.63 3.20
N ASP A 56 -20.88 -3.06 4.17
CA ASP A 56 -21.09 -2.82 5.60
C ASP A 56 -19.73 -2.71 6.32
N PRO A 57 -19.09 -1.52 6.25
CA PRO A 57 -17.77 -1.31 6.84
C PRO A 57 -17.72 -1.57 8.35
N VAL A 58 -18.77 -1.22 9.10
CA VAL A 58 -18.81 -1.44 10.55
C VAL A 58 -18.73 -2.92 10.89
N LYS A 59 -19.46 -3.75 10.17
CA LYS A 59 -19.51 -5.19 10.42
C LYS A 59 -18.27 -5.94 9.94
N TYR A 60 -17.69 -5.53 8.82
CA TYR A 60 -16.66 -6.31 8.15
C TYR A 60 -15.26 -5.68 8.21
N CYS A 61 -15.09 -4.52 8.84
CA CYS A 61 -13.80 -3.84 8.90
C CYS A 61 -12.70 -4.70 9.51
N TYR A 62 -12.95 -5.25 10.71
CA TYR A 62 -11.96 -6.08 11.39
C TYR A 62 -11.55 -7.30 10.55
N LEU A 63 -12.52 -7.98 9.96
CA LEU A 63 -12.27 -9.13 9.11
C LEU A 63 -11.43 -8.75 7.88
N PHE A 64 -11.82 -7.67 7.19
CA PHE A 64 -11.12 -7.20 6.00
C PHE A 64 -9.70 -6.72 6.30
N GLN A 65 -9.53 -5.86 7.31
CA GLN A 65 -8.21 -5.33 7.67
C GLN A 65 -7.25 -6.45 8.15
N SER A 66 -7.77 -7.42 8.89
CA SER A 66 -6.98 -8.58 9.33
C SER A 66 -6.57 -9.46 8.15
N TYR A 67 -7.45 -9.65 7.16
CA TYR A 67 -7.14 -10.42 5.96
C TYR A 67 -6.15 -9.70 5.04
N CYS A 68 -6.28 -8.39 4.87
CA CYS A 68 -5.29 -7.58 4.14
C CYS A 68 -3.90 -7.73 4.76
N LEU A 69 -3.80 -7.55 6.07
CA LEU A 69 -2.56 -7.68 6.82
C LEU A 69 -1.93 -9.08 6.65
N PHE A 70 -2.74 -10.14 6.78
CA PHE A 70 -2.30 -11.52 6.60
C PHE A 70 -1.83 -11.81 5.17
N SER A 71 -2.61 -11.44 4.16
CA SER A 71 -2.30 -11.71 2.76
C SER A 71 -1.01 -11.00 2.32
N ARG A 72 -0.78 -9.76 2.77
CA ARG A 72 0.49 -9.05 2.52
C ARG A 72 1.66 -9.71 3.25
N PHE A 73 1.49 -10.08 4.51
CA PHE A 73 2.54 -10.77 5.24
C PHE A 73 2.94 -12.08 4.56
N ARG A 74 1.97 -12.84 4.05
CA ARG A 74 2.24 -14.05 3.26
C ARG A 74 3.07 -13.77 2.00
N LEU A 75 2.82 -12.65 1.31
CA LEU A 75 3.65 -12.22 0.16
C LEU A 75 5.09 -11.91 0.60
N LEU A 76 5.28 -11.20 1.72
CA LEU A 76 6.61 -10.88 2.26
C LEU A 76 7.42 -12.14 2.56
N LYS A 77 6.78 -13.19 3.09
CA LYS A 77 7.45 -14.47 3.36
C LYS A 77 8.00 -15.17 2.11
N ARG A 78 7.45 -14.89 0.93
CA ARG A 78 8.00 -15.42 -0.33
C ARG A 78 9.29 -14.73 -0.74
N ILE A 79 9.47 -13.48 -0.29
CA ILE A 79 10.64 -12.65 -0.62
C ILE A 79 11.85 -13.00 0.28
N ASP A 80 11.62 -13.48 1.50
CA ASP A 80 12.66 -13.79 2.48
C ASP A 80 13.79 -14.70 1.94
N LYS A 81 13.52 -15.45 0.88
CA LYS A 81 14.46 -16.40 0.25
C LYS A 81 15.03 -15.95 -1.09
N ARG A 82 14.74 -14.70 -1.50
CA ARG A 82 15.15 -14.18 -2.82
C ARG A 82 16.47 -13.42 -2.65
N ASP A 83 17.58 -14.11 -2.82
CA ASP A 83 18.94 -13.55 -2.81
C ASP A 83 19.48 -13.26 -4.22
N ASP A 84 18.67 -13.54 -5.23
CA ASP A 84 18.92 -13.32 -6.65
C ASP A 84 18.49 -11.94 -7.15
N LEU A 85 17.86 -11.10 -6.28
CA LEU A 85 17.32 -9.80 -6.63
C LEU A 85 18.08 -8.66 -5.94
N ASP A 86 18.17 -7.51 -6.63
CA ASP A 86 18.67 -6.25 -6.07
C ASP A 86 17.54 -5.53 -5.32
N PHE A 87 16.33 -5.49 -5.92
CA PHE A 87 15.16 -4.81 -5.37
C PHE A 87 13.88 -5.66 -5.47
N VAL A 88 12.93 -5.38 -4.57
CA VAL A 88 11.54 -5.81 -4.70
C VAL A 88 10.64 -4.58 -4.51
N PHE A 89 9.87 -4.22 -5.53
CA PHE A 89 8.88 -3.14 -5.48
C PHE A 89 7.51 -3.72 -5.15
N ILE A 90 6.89 -3.20 -4.10
CA ILE A 90 5.61 -3.74 -3.60
C ILE A 90 4.57 -2.64 -3.54
N GLU A 91 3.38 -2.90 -4.07
CA GLU A 91 2.24 -1.99 -3.92
C GLU A 91 1.69 -2.06 -2.50
N ARG A 92 1.88 -0.97 -1.74
CA ARG A 92 1.54 -0.83 -0.32
C ARG A 92 2.33 -1.78 0.60
N SER A 93 2.12 -1.64 1.89
CA SER A 93 2.81 -2.41 2.92
C SER A 93 1.87 -2.77 4.08
N ILE A 94 2.31 -3.66 4.95
CA ILE A 94 1.65 -3.90 6.25
C ILE A 94 1.61 -2.62 7.12
N PHE A 95 2.51 -1.68 6.85
CA PHE A 95 2.56 -0.40 7.56
C PHE A 95 1.44 0.54 7.10
N SER A 96 1.14 0.62 5.79
CA SER A 96 -0.03 1.37 5.32
C SER A 96 -1.34 0.72 5.75
N ASP A 97 -1.42 -0.62 5.81
CA ASP A 97 -2.60 -1.29 6.37
C ASP A 97 -2.86 -0.83 7.80
N LYS A 98 -1.80 -0.66 8.61
CA LYS A 98 -1.92 -0.18 9.99
C LYS A 98 -2.15 1.32 10.07
N TYR A 99 -1.18 2.12 9.61
CA TYR A 99 -1.13 3.56 9.88
C TYR A 99 -2.11 4.39 9.05
N VAL A 100 -2.56 3.86 7.93
CA VAL A 100 -3.52 4.56 7.05
C VAL A 100 -4.91 3.96 7.16
N PHE A 101 -5.06 2.66 6.91
CA PHE A 101 -6.37 2.02 6.79
C PHE A 101 -6.98 1.65 8.14
N ALA A 102 -6.32 0.83 8.96
CA ALA A 102 -6.87 0.43 10.26
C ALA A 102 -7.04 1.61 11.23
N ASP A 103 -6.05 2.54 11.25
CA ASP A 103 -6.16 3.76 12.06
C ASP A 103 -7.26 4.70 11.51
N GLY A 104 -7.45 4.73 10.18
CA GLY A 104 -8.56 5.44 9.54
C GLY A 104 -9.91 4.85 9.93
N CYS A 105 -10.07 3.54 9.83
CA CYS A 105 -11.28 2.82 10.23
C CYS A 105 -11.59 3.03 11.73
N LYS A 106 -10.57 3.03 12.60
CA LYS A 106 -10.77 3.32 14.03
C LYS A 106 -11.29 4.73 14.27
N LYS A 107 -10.83 5.72 13.50
CA LYS A 107 -11.33 7.10 13.56
C LYS A 107 -12.77 7.26 13.08
N LEU A 108 -13.24 6.34 12.24
CA LEU A 108 -14.61 6.29 11.73
C LEU A 108 -15.53 5.40 12.59
N ASP A 109 -15.06 4.96 13.76
CA ASP A 109 -15.78 4.03 14.65
C ASP A 109 -16.22 2.72 13.97
N GLN A 110 -15.45 2.29 12.92
CA GLN A 110 -15.67 1.03 12.20
C GLN A 110 -14.95 -0.17 12.85
N LEU A 111 -14.12 0.08 13.87
CA LEU A 111 -13.43 -0.94 14.67
C LEU A 111 -13.73 -0.71 16.14
N GLU A 112 -14.23 -1.73 16.82
CA GLU A 112 -14.33 -1.71 18.26
C GLU A 112 -12.95 -1.64 18.93
N ASP A 113 -12.89 -1.23 20.20
CA ASP A 113 -11.62 -1.14 20.94
C ASP A 113 -10.92 -2.49 21.05
N ILE A 114 -11.70 -3.56 21.25
CA ILE A 114 -11.15 -4.91 21.32
C ILE A 114 -10.62 -5.39 19.98
N GLU A 115 -11.33 -5.13 18.88
CA GLU A 115 -10.91 -5.49 17.52
C GLU A 115 -9.62 -4.76 17.14
N TYR A 116 -9.57 -3.44 17.41
CA TYR A 116 -8.38 -2.64 17.13
C TYR A 116 -7.18 -3.08 17.97
N LYS A 117 -7.40 -3.47 19.24
CA LYS A 117 -6.36 -4.06 20.09
C LYS A 117 -5.83 -5.38 19.53
N LEU A 118 -6.71 -6.29 19.09
CA LEU A 118 -6.32 -7.56 18.50
C LEU A 118 -5.58 -7.36 17.16
N TYR A 119 -6.08 -6.46 16.32
CA TYR A 119 -5.39 -6.08 15.08
C TYR A 119 -3.97 -5.57 15.34
N ASN A 120 -3.77 -4.70 16.33
CA ASN A 120 -2.45 -4.20 16.72
C ASN A 120 -1.53 -5.33 17.20
N ASN A 121 -2.04 -6.34 17.90
CA ASN A 121 -1.25 -7.50 18.31
C ASN A 121 -0.75 -8.29 17.09
N TRP A 122 -1.60 -8.53 16.09
CA TRP A 122 -1.21 -9.16 14.83
C TRP A 122 -0.18 -8.32 14.07
N PHE A 123 -0.43 -7.03 13.93
CA PHE A 123 0.50 -6.12 13.27
C PHE A 123 1.88 -6.13 13.92
N ASN A 124 1.94 -6.01 15.25
CA ASN A 124 3.21 -6.01 15.99
C ASN A 124 3.94 -7.35 15.84
N HIS A 125 3.23 -8.47 15.84
CA HIS A 125 3.81 -9.78 15.61
C HIS A 125 4.42 -9.88 14.20
N PHE A 126 3.67 -9.52 13.16
CA PHE A 126 4.16 -9.58 11.78
C PHE A 126 5.30 -8.60 11.51
N ARG A 127 5.21 -7.39 12.05
CA ARG A 127 6.30 -6.41 11.99
C ARG A 127 7.57 -6.94 12.66
N GLY A 128 7.45 -7.60 13.80
CA GLY A 128 8.61 -8.19 14.53
C GLY A 128 9.32 -9.32 13.76
N ILE A 129 8.58 -10.03 12.92
CA ILE A 129 9.13 -11.09 12.05
C ILE A 129 9.70 -10.52 10.74
N HIS A 130 9.22 -9.35 10.31
CA HIS A 130 9.68 -8.70 9.08
C HIS A 130 10.99 -7.96 9.33
N THR A 131 12.10 -8.64 9.10
CA THR A 131 13.46 -8.14 9.38
C THR A 131 14.16 -7.54 8.15
N ILE A 132 13.53 -7.61 6.97
CA ILE A 132 14.15 -7.12 5.72
C ILE A 132 14.19 -5.60 5.72
N TYR A 133 15.33 -5.07 5.28
CA TYR A 133 15.50 -3.62 5.15
C TYR A 133 14.57 -3.06 4.08
N HIS A 134 13.83 -2.00 4.40
CA HIS A 134 12.80 -1.46 3.52
C HIS A 134 12.72 0.05 3.58
N TYR A 135 12.22 0.62 2.47
CA TYR A 135 11.94 2.04 2.30
C TYR A 135 10.53 2.23 1.78
N HIS A 136 10.02 3.46 1.92
CA HIS A 136 8.73 3.86 1.40
C HIS A 136 8.88 5.00 0.41
N ILE A 137 8.09 4.97 -0.65
CA ILE A 137 7.91 6.06 -1.58
C ILE A 137 6.45 6.42 -1.62
N TYR A 138 6.15 7.66 -1.28
CA TYR A 138 4.79 8.15 -1.22
C TYR A 138 4.43 8.88 -2.52
N LEU A 139 3.52 8.30 -3.30
CA LEU A 139 2.87 8.94 -4.43
C LEU A 139 1.74 9.83 -3.91
N ARG A 140 2.06 11.10 -3.74
CA ARG A 140 1.14 12.11 -3.21
C ARG A 140 0.25 12.63 -4.33
N LEU A 141 -1.06 12.70 -4.07
CA LEU A 141 -2.04 13.26 -5.01
C LEU A 141 -3.24 13.80 -4.24
N ASP A 142 -3.81 14.90 -4.71
CA ASP A 142 -4.99 15.51 -4.09
C ASP A 142 -6.18 14.55 -4.09
N PRO A 143 -6.96 14.45 -2.98
CA PRO A 143 -8.09 13.53 -2.86
C PRO A 143 -9.14 13.71 -3.95
N GLU A 144 -9.36 14.94 -4.41
CA GLU A 144 -10.29 15.29 -5.48
C GLU A 144 -9.88 14.64 -6.81
N ILE A 145 -8.58 14.66 -7.13
CA ILE A 145 -8.05 14.02 -8.34
C ILE A 145 -8.10 12.50 -8.18
N CYS A 146 -7.83 12.00 -6.98
CA CYS A 146 -7.96 10.58 -6.66
C CYS A 146 -9.39 10.09 -6.93
N LEU A 147 -10.41 10.82 -6.46
CA LEU A 147 -11.82 10.48 -6.68
C LEU A 147 -12.18 10.46 -8.17
N GLN A 148 -11.73 11.47 -8.94
CA GLN A 148 -11.93 11.49 -10.38
C GLN A 148 -11.34 10.24 -11.07
N ARG A 149 -10.14 9.81 -10.67
CA ARG A 149 -9.48 8.63 -11.21
C ARG A 149 -10.18 7.33 -10.80
N VAL A 150 -10.68 7.24 -9.57
CA VAL A 150 -11.49 6.12 -9.08
C VAL A 150 -12.77 5.99 -9.90
N ASN A 151 -13.53 7.08 -10.05
CA ASN A 151 -14.76 7.10 -10.83
C ASN A 151 -14.52 6.74 -12.31
N LYS A 152 -13.41 7.22 -12.91
CA LYS A 152 -13.04 6.87 -14.29
C LYS A 152 -12.67 5.40 -14.44
N ARG A 153 -12.06 4.79 -13.41
CA ARG A 153 -11.69 3.37 -13.40
C ARG A 153 -12.91 2.46 -13.29
N ASN A 154 -13.98 2.92 -12.62
CA ASN A 154 -15.30 2.29 -12.48
C ASN A 154 -15.24 0.83 -12.00
N ARG A 155 -14.61 0.60 -10.85
CA ARG A 155 -14.72 -0.68 -10.14
C ARG A 155 -16.01 -0.69 -9.36
N ASP A 156 -16.80 -1.74 -9.50
CA ASP A 156 -18.14 -1.86 -8.88
C ASP A 156 -18.08 -1.71 -7.35
N GLU A 157 -17.10 -2.34 -6.70
CA GLU A 157 -16.93 -2.30 -5.24
C GLU A 157 -16.57 -0.91 -4.72
N GLU A 158 -15.93 -0.08 -5.56
CA GLU A 158 -15.49 1.28 -5.19
C GLU A 158 -16.54 2.36 -5.49
N SER A 159 -17.72 1.99 -6.00
CA SER A 159 -18.77 2.94 -6.41
C SER A 159 -19.29 3.83 -5.26
N GLY A 160 -19.13 3.39 -4.01
CA GLY A 160 -19.49 4.13 -2.79
C GLY A 160 -18.38 4.96 -2.15
N LEU A 161 -17.18 5.05 -2.75
CA LEU A 161 -16.07 5.79 -2.16
C LEU A 161 -16.36 7.30 -2.12
N SER A 162 -16.41 7.84 -0.88
CA SER A 162 -16.62 9.26 -0.67
C SER A 162 -15.32 10.07 -0.70
N LEU A 163 -15.44 11.36 -1.06
CA LEU A 163 -14.31 12.29 -0.98
C LEU A 163 -13.78 12.43 0.44
N ASP A 164 -14.66 12.41 1.45
CA ASP A 164 -14.25 12.55 2.86
C ASP A 164 -13.43 11.33 3.32
N TYR A 165 -13.76 10.12 2.86
CA TYR A 165 -12.92 8.96 3.12
C TYR A 165 -11.54 9.09 2.46
N LEU A 166 -11.46 9.55 1.21
CA LEU A 166 -10.18 9.80 0.55
C LEU A 166 -9.37 10.91 1.25
N ARG A 167 -10.03 11.95 1.77
CA ARG A 167 -9.37 12.99 2.58
C ARG A 167 -8.84 12.44 3.89
N LEU A 168 -9.58 11.56 4.55
CA LEU A 168 -9.11 10.87 5.76
C LEU A 168 -7.84 10.07 5.46
N LEU A 169 -7.87 9.23 4.43
CA LEU A 169 -6.71 8.41 4.04
C LEU A 169 -5.51 9.27 3.63
N HIS A 170 -5.74 10.38 2.93
CA HIS A 170 -4.70 11.36 2.58
C HIS A 170 -4.03 11.92 3.84
N ASN A 171 -4.83 12.39 4.80
CA ASN A 171 -4.31 12.94 6.05
C ASN A 171 -3.54 11.90 6.88
N GLN A 172 -3.95 10.63 6.84
CA GLN A 172 -3.20 9.53 7.47
C GLN A 172 -1.83 9.32 6.80
N HIS A 173 -1.75 9.33 5.47
CA HIS A 173 -0.48 9.25 4.74
C HIS A 173 0.43 10.44 5.07
N GLU A 174 -0.12 11.67 5.06
CA GLU A 174 0.64 12.89 5.38
C GLU A 174 1.23 12.84 6.79
N LYS A 175 0.44 12.38 7.77
CA LYS A 175 0.93 12.20 9.14
C LYS A 175 2.01 11.13 9.20
N TRP A 176 1.76 9.96 8.66
CA TRP A 176 2.68 8.84 8.72
C TRP A 176 4.01 9.13 8.01
N SER A 177 3.97 9.78 6.84
CA SER A 177 5.19 10.11 6.08
C SER A 177 6.09 11.15 6.76
N LYS A 178 5.52 12.06 7.56
CA LYS A 178 6.30 13.07 8.30
C LYS A 178 7.03 12.48 9.49
N ASP A 179 6.46 11.48 10.12
CA ASP A 179 6.95 10.90 11.37
C ASP A 179 7.83 9.64 11.15
N ASN A 180 8.23 9.37 9.89
CA ASN A 180 8.94 8.14 9.54
C ASN A 180 10.11 8.41 8.58
N ASP A 181 11.31 8.21 9.05
CA ASP A 181 12.59 8.39 8.33
C ASP A 181 12.82 7.40 7.17
N LYS A 182 12.01 6.33 7.11
CA LYS A 182 12.04 5.38 5.99
C LYS A 182 11.35 5.86 4.71
N PHE A 183 10.69 7.02 4.74
CA PHE A 183 10.20 7.66 3.53
C PHE A 183 11.34 8.39 2.82
N ILE A 184 11.88 7.77 1.78
CA ILE A 184 13.00 8.33 1.01
C ILE A 184 12.54 9.34 -0.03
N LYS A 185 11.27 9.30 -0.45
CA LYS A 185 10.73 10.22 -1.45
C LYS A 185 9.24 10.44 -1.29
N ILE A 186 8.81 11.70 -1.44
CA ILE A 186 7.41 12.08 -1.62
C ILE A 186 7.27 12.66 -3.02
N CYS A 187 6.52 11.99 -3.88
CA CYS A 187 6.38 12.35 -5.28
C CYS A 187 4.99 12.95 -5.55
N ASP A 188 4.95 14.15 -6.12
CA ASP A 188 3.71 14.72 -6.66
C ASP A 188 3.31 13.96 -7.94
N ASN A 189 2.28 13.11 -7.85
CA ASN A 189 1.86 12.25 -8.95
C ASN A 189 0.77 12.88 -9.86
N ARG A 190 0.77 14.21 -9.97
CA ARG A 190 -0.03 14.91 -11.01
C ARG A 190 0.51 14.62 -12.41
N LYS A 191 1.84 14.50 -12.53
CA LYS A 191 2.53 14.03 -13.74
C LYS A 191 3.08 12.63 -13.49
N MET A 192 3.10 11.81 -14.52
CA MET A 192 3.66 10.47 -14.44
C MET A 192 5.16 10.56 -14.10
N ILE A 193 5.56 9.84 -13.06
CA ILE A 193 6.95 9.81 -12.59
C ILE A 193 7.74 8.92 -13.53
N ASP A 194 8.89 9.41 -14.00
CA ASP A 194 9.81 8.64 -14.80
C ASP A 194 10.49 7.56 -13.94
N ALA A 195 10.52 6.33 -14.44
CA ALA A 195 11.09 5.21 -13.71
C ALA A 195 12.62 5.28 -13.60
N GLU A 196 13.32 5.92 -14.56
CA GLU A 196 14.78 6.07 -14.50
C GLU A 196 15.21 7.11 -13.47
N ASP A 197 14.55 8.26 -13.43
CA ASP A 197 14.81 9.29 -12.42
C ASP A 197 14.51 8.79 -11.02
N PHE A 198 13.49 7.93 -10.91
CA PHE A 198 13.10 7.30 -9.67
C PHE A 198 14.20 6.37 -9.09
N LEU A 199 14.81 5.52 -9.92
CA LEU A 199 15.83 4.56 -9.44
C LEU A 199 17.18 5.22 -9.15
N LYS A 200 17.52 6.35 -9.74
CA LYS A 200 18.71 7.12 -9.36
C LYS A 200 18.64 7.51 -7.88
N ASP A 201 17.47 8.02 -7.45
CA ASP A 201 17.26 8.42 -6.06
C ASP A 201 17.28 7.22 -5.08
N VAL A 202 16.84 6.03 -5.52
CA VAL A 202 16.80 4.81 -4.67
C VAL A 202 18.18 4.17 -4.51
N ASN A 203 19.09 4.34 -5.47
CA ASN A 203 20.44 3.80 -5.39
C ASN A 203 21.36 4.53 -4.38
N ASP A 204 21.03 5.78 -4.07
CA ASP A 204 21.81 6.60 -3.12
C ASP A 204 21.55 6.22 -1.65
N TYR A 205 20.59 5.29 -1.40
CA TYR A 205 20.23 4.73 -0.09
C TYR A 205 20.52 3.23 -0.01
#